data_113d7055695ae619d962d45bb1b8ad89
#
_entry.id   113d7055695ae619d962d45bb1b8ad89
#
_cell.length_a   1.000
_cell.length_b   1.000
_cell.length_c   1.000
_cell.angle_alpha   90.00
_cell.angle_beta   90.00
_cell.angle_gamma   90.00
#
_symmetry.space_group_name_H-M   'P 1'
#
loop_
_entity.id
_entity.type
_entity.pdbx_description
1 polymer ?
#
loop_
_entity_poly.entity_id
_entity_poly.type
_entity_poly.pdbx_seq_one_letter_code
_entity_poly.pdbx_strand_id
1 'polypeptide(L)'
;MLKDITLGQFFPGNTVVHRLDPRTKILAVILYIVALFCADSVLTYAIVAAVLTVCILASKVPFRSLTKGLKPILIIVIFTAVMILFFTKGTAICDLWLLRHITWEGLAAAVKMILRILMLIMGTFLMTYTTSPIALTDGLESLLGFLKKIKVPVHELSMMMSIALRFIPTLIEETDKIMSAQKARGADFESGNILQRAKALVPILVPLFISAFRRADELATAMECRCYHGGEGRTALHVLHYKTADWLVLAGFAALAAGIIVLGKFGL
;
A
#
# COMPACT_ATOMS: atom_id res chain seq x y z
N MET A 1 18.79 -10.81 -9.29
CA MET A 1 18.07 -9.53 -9.31
C MET A 1 16.56 -9.66 -9.12
N LEU A 2 15.89 -10.71 -9.62
CA LEU A 2 14.43 -10.88 -9.45
C LEU A 2 14.02 -11.58 -8.12
N LYS A 3 14.96 -12.20 -7.41
CA LYS A 3 14.69 -12.90 -6.14
C LYS A 3 14.30 -12.01 -4.96
N ASP A 4 14.50 -10.70 -5.08
CA ASP A 4 14.16 -9.73 -4.03
C ASP A 4 12.79 -9.08 -4.23
N ILE A 5 12.05 -9.47 -5.28
CA ILE A 5 10.66 -9.04 -5.48
C ILE A 5 9.78 -9.89 -4.55
N THR A 6 9.74 -9.52 -3.29
CA THR A 6 8.75 -10.05 -2.35
C THR A 6 7.37 -9.49 -2.75
N LEU A 7 6.62 -10.31 -3.50
CA LEU A 7 5.23 -10.05 -3.83
C LEU A 7 4.41 -9.94 -2.56
N GLY A 8 4.04 -8.69 -2.23
CA GLY A 8 3.30 -8.38 -1.03
C GLY A 8 4.15 -8.61 0.22
N GLN A 9 4.58 -7.56 0.87
CA GLN A 9 5.31 -7.64 2.14
C GLN A 9 4.40 -8.11 3.29
N PHE A 10 3.52 -9.08 3.01
CA PHE A 10 2.62 -9.65 3.99
C PHE A 10 3.40 -10.55 4.95
N PHE A 11 3.28 -10.26 6.24
CA PHE A 11 3.81 -11.10 7.31
C PHE A 11 2.68 -11.98 7.84
N PRO A 12 2.70 -13.30 7.60
CA PRO A 12 1.68 -14.19 8.16
C PRO A 12 1.75 -14.18 9.68
N GLY A 13 0.65 -13.83 10.32
CA GLY A 13 0.53 -13.74 11.77
C GLY A 13 -0.90 -14.02 12.24
N ASN A 14 -1.03 -14.40 13.51
CA ASN A 14 -2.31 -14.76 14.14
C ASN A 14 -2.75 -13.73 15.19
N THR A 15 -2.39 -12.46 15.03
CA THR A 15 -2.80 -11.41 15.97
C THR A 15 -4.22 -10.93 15.70
N VAL A 16 -4.77 -10.17 16.65
CA VAL A 16 -6.11 -9.58 16.51
C VAL A 16 -6.20 -8.76 15.22
N VAL A 17 -5.17 -7.96 14.92
CA VAL A 17 -5.13 -7.13 13.70
C VAL A 17 -5.13 -7.98 12.42
N HIS A 18 -4.42 -9.12 12.40
CA HIS A 18 -4.41 -10.01 11.22
C HIS A 18 -5.77 -10.66 10.97
N ARG A 19 -6.53 -10.96 12.03
CA ARG A 19 -7.83 -11.64 11.96
C ARG A 19 -9.02 -10.73 11.61
N LEU A 20 -8.81 -9.41 11.57
CA LEU A 20 -9.83 -8.45 11.16
C LEU A 20 -10.20 -8.63 9.68
N ASP A 21 -11.45 -8.35 9.36
CA ASP A 21 -11.96 -8.34 7.98
C ASP A 21 -11.17 -7.33 7.13
N PRO A 22 -10.74 -7.68 5.90
CA PRO A 22 -10.03 -6.76 5.00
C PRO A 22 -10.77 -5.45 4.74
N ARG A 23 -12.10 -5.49 4.68
CA ARG A 23 -12.94 -4.28 4.50
C ARG A 23 -12.77 -3.32 5.68
N THR A 24 -12.81 -3.88 6.90
CA THR A 24 -12.59 -3.10 8.13
C THR A 24 -11.24 -2.41 8.13
N LYS A 25 -10.18 -3.11 7.71
CA LYS A 25 -8.83 -2.55 7.64
C LYS A 25 -8.73 -1.43 6.60
N ILE A 26 -9.33 -1.58 5.42
CA ILE A 26 -9.35 -0.55 4.39
C ILE A 26 -10.07 0.70 4.93
N LEU A 27 -11.27 0.53 5.48
CA LEU A 27 -12.04 1.65 6.04
C LEU A 27 -11.35 2.31 7.22
N ALA A 28 -10.75 1.52 8.12
CA ALA A 28 -9.98 2.02 9.27
C ALA A 28 -8.77 2.87 8.82
N VAL A 29 -8.04 2.42 7.78
CA VAL A 29 -6.93 3.20 7.23
C VAL A 29 -7.42 4.49 6.58
N ILE A 30 -8.54 4.48 5.86
CA ILE A 30 -9.13 5.70 5.29
C ILE A 30 -9.51 6.67 6.41
N LEU A 31 -10.21 6.21 7.45
CA LEU A 31 -10.56 7.05 8.60
C LEU A 31 -9.33 7.59 9.33
N TYR A 32 -8.29 6.76 9.48
CA TYR A 32 -7.01 7.15 10.04
C TYR A 32 -6.34 8.25 9.22
N ILE A 33 -6.31 8.12 7.88
CA ILE A 33 -5.78 9.14 6.97
C ILE A 33 -6.54 10.45 7.13
N VAL A 34 -7.88 10.41 7.14
CA VAL A 34 -8.72 11.58 7.34
C VAL A 34 -8.42 12.25 8.69
N ALA A 35 -8.34 11.47 9.77
CA ALA A 35 -7.99 11.95 11.10
C ALA A 35 -6.62 12.65 11.10
N LEU A 36 -5.62 12.05 10.46
CA LEU A 36 -4.25 12.59 10.38
C LEU A 36 -4.17 13.91 9.59
N PHE A 37 -4.96 14.05 8.52
CA PHE A 37 -5.00 15.29 7.75
C PHE A 37 -5.75 16.41 8.47
N CYS A 38 -6.73 16.06 9.31
CA CYS A 38 -7.45 17.03 10.14
C CYS A 38 -6.71 17.39 11.44
N ALA A 39 -5.58 16.75 11.74
CA ALA A 39 -4.78 17.02 12.91
C ALA A 39 -3.86 18.23 12.67
N ASP A 40 -4.04 19.31 13.45
CA ASP A 40 -3.23 20.53 13.38
C ASP A 40 -2.51 20.89 14.69
N SER A 41 -3.03 20.41 15.84
CA SER A 41 -2.46 20.64 17.17
C SER A 41 -1.48 19.54 17.57
N VAL A 42 -0.53 19.84 18.44
CA VAL A 42 0.38 18.87 19.05
C VAL A 42 -0.40 17.75 19.79
N LEU A 43 -1.51 18.13 20.44
CA LEU A 43 -2.35 17.18 21.16
C LEU A 43 -3.00 16.16 20.18
N THR A 44 -3.54 16.63 19.07
CA THR A 44 -4.17 15.77 18.05
C THR A 44 -3.15 14.83 17.41
N TYR A 45 -1.93 15.29 17.12
CA TYR A 45 -0.84 14.42 16.67
C TYR A 45 -0.47 13.37 17.73
N ALA A 46 -0.42 13.74 19.01
CA ALA A 46 -0.10 12.80 20.09
C ALA A 46 -1.17 11.70 20.21
N ILE A 47 -2.45 12.04 20.07
CA ILE A 47 -3.56 11.06 20.09
C ILE A 47 -3.43 10.08 18.91
N VAL A 48 -3.23 10.59 17.69
CA VAL A 48 -3.06 9.74 16.50
C VAL A 48 -1.83 8.84 16.62
N ALA A 49 -0.71 9.38 17.13
CA ALA A 49 0.50 8.62 17.38
C ALA A 49 0.31 7.52 18.41
N ALA A 50 -0.44 7.80 19.48
CA ALA A 50 -0.79 6.79 20.51
C ALA A 50 -1.61 5.65 19.91
N VAL A 51 -2.66 5.97 19.11
CA VAL A 51 -3.48 4.95 18.45
C VAL A 51 -2.64 4.13 17.46
N LEU A 52 -1.81 4.77 16.65
CA LEU A 52 -0.91 4.06 15.74
C LEU A 52 0.03 3.11 16.49
N THR A 53 0.63 3.57 17.60
CA THR A 53 1.53 2.77 18.43
C THR A 53 0.80 1.56 19.00
N VAL A 54 -0.42 1.72 19.52
CA VAL A 54 -1.27 0.61 19.98
C VAL A 54 -1.54 -0.39 18.85
N CYS A 55 -1.88 0.08 17.65
CA CYS A 55 -2.09 -0.79 16.49
C CYS A 55 -0.83 -1.56 16.10
N ILE A 56 0.36 -0.92 16.12
CA ILE A 56 1.65 -1.57 15.82
C ILE A 56 1.95 -2.64 16.86
N LEU A 57 1.79 -2.35 18.16
CA LEU A 57 2.02 -3.31 19.24
C LEU A 57 1.04 -4.49 19.15
N ALA A 58 -0.24 -4.22 18.87
CA ALA A 58 -1.27 -5.25 18.71
C ALA A 58 -1.01 -6.14 17.49
N SER A 59 -0.40 -5.63 16.44
CA SER A 59 -0.08 -6.38 15.21
C SER A 59 1.13 -7.32 15.38
N LYS A 60 2.02 -7.06 16.36
CA LYS A 60 3.29 -7.77 16.55
C LYS A 60 4.21 -7.75 15.30
N VAL A 61 4.00 -6.82 14.39
CA VAL A 61 4.89 -6.63 13.24
C VAL A 61 6.23 -6.08 13.75
N PRO A 62 7.37 -6.64 13.32
CA PRO A 62 8.67 -6.16 13.79
C PRO A 62 8.91 -4.72 13.35
N PHE A 63 9.15 -3.84 14.30
CA PHE A 63 9.38 -2.40 14.06
C PHE A 63 10.49 -2.14 13.03
N ARG A 64 11.48 -3.03 12.99
CA ARG A 64 12.56 -2.99 12.01
C ARG A 64 12.08 -3.08 10.55
N SER A 65 10.98 -3.78 10.29
CA SER A 65 10.39 -3.89 8.94
C SER A 65 9.69 -2.60 8.54
N LEU A 66 8.98 -1.96 9.48
CA LEU A 66 8.37 -0.64 9.28
C LEU A 66 9.43 0.43 8.98
N THR A 67 10.53 0.46 9.74
CA THR A 67 11.61 1.43 9.53
C THR A 67 12.41 1.18 8.24
N LYS A 68 12.57 -0.07 7.81
CA LYS A 68 13.21 -0.38 6.52
C LYS A 68 12.42 0.20 5.34
N GLY A 69 11.08 0.14 5.39
CA GLY A 69 10.22 0.73 4.37
C GLY A 69 10.29 2.26 4.32
N LEU A 70 10.68 2.92 5.42
CA LEU A 70 10.82 4.38 5.47
C LEU A 70 12.11 4.89 4.79
N LYS A 71 13.18 4.08 4.75
CA LYS A 71 14.49 4.52 4.24
C LYS A 71 14.47 5.18 2.86
N PRO A 72 13.84 4.62 1.80
CA PRO A 72 13.83 5.24 0.48
C PRO A 72 13.05 6.56 0.45
N ILE A 73 12.07 6.72 1.32
CA ILE A 73 11.19 7.89 1.38
C ILE A 73 11.84 9.01 2.20
N LEU A 74 12.75 8.67 3.11
CA LEU A 74 13.40 9.61 4.01
C LEU A 74 14.12 10.74 3.26
N ILE A 75 14.70 10.44 2.09
CA ILE A 75 15.35 11.45 1.24
C ILE A 75 14.34 12.50 0.78
N ILE A 76 13.16 12.08 0.31
CA ILE A 76 12.10 12.98 -0.15
C ILE A 76 11.54 13.77 1.03
N VAL A 77 11.36 13.14 2.19
CA VAL A 77 10.86 13.80 3.41
C VAL A 77 11.82 14.86 3.90
N ILE A 78 13.13 14.59 3.91
CA ILE A 78 14.13 15.57 4.28
C ILE A 78 14.15 16.74 3.27
N PHE A 79 14.12 16.44 1.98
CA PHE A 79 14.11 17.48 0.94
C PHE A 79 12.90 18.40 1.08
N THR A 80 11.71 17.84 1.26
CA THR A 80 10.47 18.64 1.43
C THR A 80 10.47 19.41 2.76
N ALA A 81 11.01 18.84 3.84
CA ALA A 81 11.16 19.53 5.11
C ALA A 81 12.10 20.76 4.99
N VAL A 82 13.23 20.58 4.29
CA VAL A 82 14.15 21.67 3.99
C VAL A 82 13.46 22.77 3.15
N MET A 83 12.68 22.37 2.12
CA MET A 83 11.93 23.32 1.32
C MET A 83 10.94 24.14 2.18
N ILE A 84 10.17 23.48 3.04
CA ILE A 84 9.22 24.18 3.94
C ILE A 84 9.96 25.13 4.87
N LEU A 85 11.10 24.70 5.43
CA LEU A 85 11.88 25.49 6.35
C LEU A 85 12.38 26.80 5.73
N PHE A 86 12.79 26.79 4.45
CA PHE A 86 13.30 27.97 3.76
C PHE A 86 12.22 28.85 3.10
N PHE A 87 11.10 28.26 2.69
CA PHE A 87 10.06 28.99 1.96
C PHE A 87 8.91 29.49 2.84
N THR A 88 8.81 29.04 4.11
CA THR A 88 7.75 29.50 5.00
C THR A 88 8.11 30.87 5.58
N LYS A 89 7.27 31.86 5.33
CA LYS A 89 7.40 33.21 5.87
C LYS A 89 6.96 33.23 7.35
N GLY A 90 7.73 33.90 8.21
CA GLY A 90 7.42 34.03 9.63
C GLY A 90 8.48 34.82 10.37
N THR A 91 8.48 34.77 11.72
CA THR A 91 9.45 35.41 12.57
C THR A 91 10.82 34.72 12.49
N ALA A 92 11.87 35.42 12.09
CA ALA A 92 13.22 34.89 11.95
C ALA A 92 13.79 34.44 13.31
N ILE A 93 14.39 33.27 13.38
CA ILE A 93 14.98 32.72 14.60
C ILE A 93 16.33 33.37 14.88
N CYS A 94 17.09 33.75 13.84
CA CYS A 94 18.41 34.41 13.96
C CYS A 94 18.61 35.41 12.82
N ASP A 95 19.27 36.54 13.15
CA ASP A 95 19.63 37.59 12.18
C ASP A 95 20.92 37.28 11.38
N LEU A 96 21.42 36.05 11.41
CA LEU A 96 22.59 35.65 10.63
C LEU A 96 22.21 35.50 9.16
N TRP A 97 22.97 36.05 8.23
CA TRP A 97 22.69 36.21 6.82
C TRP A 97 22.15 34.93 6.09
N LEU A 98 22.68 33.77 6.43
CA LEU A 98 22.22 32.47 5.88
C LEU A 98 21.00 31.89 6.63
N LEU A 99 20.81 32.24 7.90
CA LEU A 99 19.76 31.68 8.79
C LEU A 99 18.53 32.60 8.89
N ARG A 100 18.55 33.79 8.26
CA ARG A 100 17.45 34.75 8.22
C ARG A 100 16.16 34.20 7.59
N HIS A 101 16.29 33.15 6.79
CA HIS A 101 15.15 32.49 6.16
C HIS A 101 14.54 31.39 7.05
N ILE A 102 15.20 31.01 8.16
CA ILE A 102 14.65 30.01 9.08
C ILE A 102 13.75 30.71 10.06
N THR A 103 12.45 30.43 9.94
CA THR A 103 11.42 30.99 10.81
C THR A 103 10.93 29.95 11.82
N TRP A 104 10.44 30.41 12.99
CA TRP A 104 9.90 29.53 14.02
C TRP A 104 8.64 28.78 13.50
N GLU A 105 7.82 29.46 12.74
CA GLU A 105 6.65 28.92 12.06
C GLU A 105 7.05 27.88 11.00
N GLY A 106 8.11 28.14 10.26
CA GLY A 106 8.68 27.21 9.28
C GLY A 106 9.20 25.92 9.91
N LEU A 107 9.88 26.05 11.06
CA LEU A 107 10.37 24.89 11.81
C LEU A 107 9.20 24.04 12.34
N ALA A 108 8.21 24.67 12.95
CA ALA A 108 7.02 23.98 13.43
C ALA A 108 6.25 23.29 12.28
N ALA A 109 6.10 23.94 11.13
CA ALA A 109 5.46 23.38 9.94
C ALA A 109 6.25 22.19 9.37
N ALA A 110 7.59 22.29 9.30
CA ALA A 110 8.45 21.21 8.84
C ALA A 110 8.36 19.99 9.75
N VAL A 111 8.39 20.16 11.07
CA VAL A 111 8.24 19.07 12.05
C VAL A 111 6.87 18.42 11.93
N LYS A 112 5.78 19.20 11.87
CA LYS A 112 4.42 18.68 11.69
C LYS A 112 4.32 17.86 10.39
N MET A 113 4.90 18.35 9.30
CA MET A 113 4.88 17.68 8.00
C MET A 113 5.66 16.37 8.04
N ILE A 114 6.87 16.35 8.64
CA ILE A 114 7.66 15.12 8.81
C ILE A 114 6.85 14.09 9.60
N LEU A 115 6.29 14.48 10.75
CA LEU A 115 5.47 13.58 11.57
C LEU A 115 4.26 13.05 10.80
N ARG A 116 3.55 13.93 10.08
CA ARG A 116 2.38 13.54 9.26
C ARG A 116 2.76 12.47 8.23
N ILE A 117 3.83 12.68 7.47
CA ILE A 117 4.26 11.72 6.44
C ILE A 117 4.70 10.39 7.06
N LEU A 118 5.51 10.44 8.13
CA LEU A 118 5.98 9.23 8.80
C LEU A 118 4.81 8.40 9.35
N MET A 119 3.85 9.06 10.01
CA MET A 119 2.68 8.38 10.56
C MET A 119 1.79 7.82 9.47
N LEU A 120 1.56 8.56 8.37
CA LEU A 120 0.79 8.11 7.22
C LEU A 120 1.38 6.84 6.62
N ILE A 121 2.70 6.83 6.40
CA ILE A 121 3.39 5.69 5.81
C ILE A 121 3.38 4.48 6.77
N MET A 122 3.61 4.69 8.07
CA MET A 122 3.56 3.60 9.05
C MET A 122 2.17 2.98 9.15
N GLY A 123 1.10 3.79 9.11
CA GLY A 123 -0.28 3.30 9.14
C GLY A 123 -0.64 2.47 7.89
N THR A 124 -0.25 2.94 6.70
CA THR A 124 -0.48 2.21 5.44
C THR A 124 0.35 0.93 5.34
N PHE A 125 1.62 0.97 5.78
CA PHE A 125 2.44 -0.25 5.85
C PHE A 125 1.89 -1.28 6.82
N LEU A 126 1.32 -0.85 7.94
CA LEU A 126 0.70 -1.77 8.90
C LEU A 126 -0.43 -2.56 8.24
N MET A 127 -1.27 -1.91 7.42
CA MET A 127 -2.31 -2.58 6.64
C MET A 127 -1.70 -3.58 5.64
N THR A 128 -0.69 -3.16 4.89
CA THR A 128 -0.02 -4.00 3.89
C THR A 128 0.66 -5.22 4.52
N TYR A 129 1.29 -5.07 5.69
CA TYR A 129 1.95 -6.17 6.40
C TYR A 129 0.96 -7.14 7.06
N THR A 130 -0.23 -6.68 7.40
CA THR A 130 -1.25 -7.51 8.09
C THR A 130 -2.34 -8.06 7.18
N THR A 131 -2.32 -7.74 5.88
CA THR A 131 -3.36 -8.18 4.93
C THR A 131 -2.72 -8.74 3.68
N SER A 132 -3.11 -9.97 3.29
CA SER A 132 -2.61 -10.55 2.04
C SER A 132 -3.18 -9.80 0.83
N PRO A 133 -2.44 -9.72 -0.31
CA PRO A 133 -2.93 -9.05 -1.51
C PRO A 133 -4.25 -9.63 -2.02
N ILE A 134 -4.44 -10.95 -1.92
CA ILE A 134 -5.70 -11.61 -2.32
C ILE A 134 -6.85 -11.18 -1.41
N ALA A 135 -6.65 -11.18 -0.09
CA ALA A 135 -7.67 -10.71 0.84
C ALA A 135 -8.00 -9.22 0.65
N LEU A 136 -7.01 -8.41 0.25
CA LEU A 136 -7.23 -7.01 -0.08
C LEU A 136 -8.12 -6.84 -1.33
N THR A 137 -7.90 -7.65 -2.37
CA THR A 137 -8.76 -7.63 -3.57
C THR A 137 -10.19 -8.04 -3.26
N ASP A 138 -10.39 -9.08 -2.45
CA ASP A 138 -11.73 -9.53 -2.01
C ASP A 138 -12.44 -8.44 -1.18
N GLY A 139 -11.70 -7.77 -0.28
CA GLY A 139 -12.19 -6.63 0.48
C GLY A 139 -12.60 -5.46 -0.40
N LEU A 140 -11.80 -5.11 -1.41
CA LEU A 140 -12.09 -4.06 -2.39
C LEU A 140 -13.31 -4.40 -3.24
N GLU A 141 -13.43 -5.64 -3.74
CA GLU A 141 -14.60 -6.08 -4.48
C GLU A 141 -15.89 -5.85 -3.69
N SER A 142 -15.86 -6.25 -2.43
CA SER A 142 -17.02 -6.10 -1.58
C SER A 142 -17.35 -4.65 -1.26
N LEU A 143 -16.35 -3.80 -1.00
CA LEU A 143 -16.54 -2.37 -0.74
C LEU A 143 -17.01 -1.63 -1.99
N LEU A 144 -16.46 -1.97 -3.16
CA LEU A 144 -16.83 -1.37 -4.43
C LEU A 144 -18.09 -1.95 -5.04
N GLY A 145 -18.73 -2.93 -4.38
CA GLY A 145 -19.96 -3.57 -4.85
C GLY A 145 -21.11 -2.59 -5.18
N PHE A 146 -21.12 -1.40 -4.56
CA PHE A 146 -22.10 -0.35 -4.90
C PHE A 146 -21.93 0.20 -6.32
N LEU A 147 -20.73 0.12 -6.90
CA LEU A 147 -20.44 0.56 -8.28
C LEU A 147 -21.09 -0.36 -9.33
N LYS A 148 -21.52 -1.56 -8.96
CA LYS A 148 -22.35 -2.42 -9.83
C LYS A 148 -23.63 -1.70 -10.29
N LYS A 149 -24.18 -0.79 -9.46
CA LYS A 149 -25.35 0.04 -9.82
C LYS A 149 -25.05 0.99 -10.98
N ILE A 150 -23.80 1.37 -11.19
CA ILE A 150 -23.32 2.25 -12.27
C ILE A 150 -22.77 1.42 -13.45
N LYS A 151 -23.08 0.10 -13.50
CA LYS A 151 -22.63 -0.85 -14.53
C LYS A 151 -21.11 -1.05 -14.61
N VAL A 152 -20.37 -0.79 -13.52
CA VAL A 152 -18.94 -1.12 -13.45
C VAL A 152 -18.80 -2.62 -13.17
N PRO A 153 -18.02 -3.37 -13.97
CA PRO A 153 -17.84 -4.81 -13.81
C PRO A 153 -16.83 -5.12 -12.66
N VAL A 154 -17.24 -4.80 -11.41
CA VAL A 154 -16.38 -4.91 -10.22
C VAL A 154 -15.93 -6.35 -9.97
N HIS A 155 -16.83 -7.32 -10.23
CA HIS A 155 -16.51 -8.74 -10.04
C HIS A 155 -15.43 -9.21 -11.03
N GLU A 156 -15.57 -8.84 -12.30
CA GLU A 156 -14.61 -9.18 -13.35
C GLU A 156 -13.26 -8.55 -13.09
N LEU A 157 -13.23 -7.30 -12.63
CA LEU A 157 -11.98 -6.62 -12.23
C LEU A 157 -11.30 -7.33 -11.05
N SER A 158 -12.06 -7.69 -10.02
CA SER A 158 -11.52 -8.42 -8.86
C SER A 158 -10.98 -9.80 -9.26
N MET A 159 -11.72 -10.51 -10.12
CA MET A 159 -11.27 -11.80 -10.64
C MET A 159 -9.98 -11.66 -11.45
N MET A 160 -9.88 -10.66 -12.35
CA MET A 160 -8.65 -10.40 -13.11
C MET A 160 -7.48 -10.10 -12.17
N MET A 161 -7.67 -9.28 -11.13
CA MET A 161 -6.63 -9.01 -10.13
C MET A 161 -6.21 -10.27 -9.38
N SER A 162 -7.15 -11.12 -8.97
CA SER A 162 -6.87 -12.37 -8.25
C SER A 162 -6.10 -13.37 -9.13
N ILE A 163 -6.47 -13.47 -10.42
CA ILE A 163 -5.74 -14.30 -11.41
C ILE A 163 -4.33 -13.73 -11.62
N ALA A 164 -4.20 -12.42 -11.81
CA ALA A 164 -2.90 -11.77 -11.98
C ALA A 164 -1.99 -12.03 -10.78
N LEU A 165 -2.47 -11.81 -9.55
CA LEU A 165 -1.71 -12.05 -8.32
C LEU A 165 -1.26 -13.52 -8.18
N ARG A 166 -2.05 -14.47 -8.65
CA ARG A 166 -1.71 -15.90 -8.68
C ARG A 166 -0.64 -16.21 -9.71
N PHE A 167 -0.66 -15.57 -10.88
CA PHE A 167 0.28 -15.85 -11.95
C PHE A 167 1.63 -15.13 -11.80
N ILE A 168 1.71 -14.02 -11.06
CA ILE A 168 2.95 -13.27 -10.88
C ILE A 168 4.10 -14.17 -10.37
N PRO A 169 3.97 -15.01 -9.31
CA PRO A 169 5.06 -15.89 -8.87
C PRO A 169 5.52 -16.82 -9.99
N THR A 170 4.58 -17.41 -10.71
CA THR A 170 4.88 -18.36 -11.80
C THR A 170 5.58 -17.67 -12.96
N LEU A 171 5.17 -16.43 -13.31
CA LEU A 171 5.82 -15.64 -14.37
C LEU A 171 7.25 -15.22 -13.96
N ILE A 172 7.49 -14.94 -12.68
CA ILE A 172 8.84 -14.65 -12.17
C ILE A 172 9.74 -15.87 -12.32
N GLU A 173 9.27 -17.05 -11.90
CA GLU A 173 10.02 -18.30 -12.06
C GLU A 173 10.31 -18.63 -13.53
N GLU A 174 9.36 -18.39 -14.41
CA GLU A 174 9.52 -18.61 -15.84
C GLU A 174 10.49 -17.60 -16.45
N THR A 175 10.43 -16.33 -16.03
CA THR A 175 11.39 -15.30 -16.43
C THR A 175 12.82 -15.69 -16.03
N ASP A 176 13.02 -16.21 -14.80
CA ASP A 176 14.34 -16.66 -14.35
C ASP A 176 14.86 -17.85 -15.18
N LYS A 177 13.97 -18.78 -15.56
CA LYS A 177 14.31 -19.92 -16.45
C LYS A 177 14.71 -19.46 -17.84
N ILE A 178 13.91 -18.56 -18.46
CA ILE A 178 14.19 -18.01 -19.78
C ILE A 178 15.49 -17.21 -19.75
N MET A 179 15.68 -16.36 -18.73
CA MET A 179 16.90 -15.55 -18.56
C MET A 179 18.14 -16.46 -18.44
N SER A 180 18.07 -17.51 -17.66
CA SER A 180 19.15 -18.48 -17.49
C SER A 180 19.49 -19.20 -18.80
N ALA A 181 18.46 -19.59 -19.57
CA ALA A 181 18.65 -20.20 -20.88
C ALA A 181 19.27 -19.23 -21.90
N GLN A 182 18.87 -17.97 -21.91
CA GLN A 182 19.44 -16.95 -22.79
C GLN A 182 20.88 -16.59 -22.41
N LYS A 183 21.21 -16.53 -21.10
CA LYS A 183 22.58 -16.37 -20.63
C LYS A 183 23.48 -17.54 -21.10
N ALA A 184 22.99 -18.77 -21.06
CA ALA A 184 23.72 -19.94 -21.56
C ALA A 184 23.96 -19.88 -23.10
N ARG A 185 23.12 -19.13 -23.85
CA ARG A 185 23.27 -18.85 -25.28
C ARG A 185 24.18 -17.66 -25.57
N GLY A 186 24.81 -17.05 -24.56
CA GLY A 186 25.71 -15.90 -24.68
C GLY A 186 25.03 -14.54 -24.64
N ALA A 187 23.75 -14.46 -24.24
CA ALA A 187 23.09 -13.17 -24.08
C ALA A 187 23.65 -12.42 -22.87
N ASP A 188 24.01 -11.17 -23.08
CA ASP A 188 24.47 -10.26 -22.02
C ASP A 188 23.40 -9.20 -21.74
N PHE A 189 22.93 -9.17 -20.48
CA PHE A 189 21.87 -8.24 -20.01
C PHE A 189 22.42 -7.09 -19.17
N GLU A 190 23.73 -7.08 -18.88
CA GLU A 190 24.34 -6.17 -17.90
C GLU A 190 25.25 -5.14 -18.54
N SER A 191 25.88 -5.47 -19.69
CA SER A 191 26.78 -4.56 -20.38
C SER A 191 26.12 -3.76 -21.49
N GLY A 192 26.73 -2.64 -21.87
CA GLY A 192 26.30 -1.78 -22.96
C GLY A 192 25.39 -0.61 -22.59
N ASN A 193 25.00 0.18 -23.61
CA ASN A 193 24.12 1.33 -23.50
C ASN A 193 22.68 0.91 -23.16
N ILE A 194 21.88 1.86 -22.64
CA ILE A 194 20.46 1.63 -22.26
C ILE A 194 19.67 1.01 -23.42
N LEU A 195 19.90 1.45 -24.66
CA LEU A 195 19.22 0.91 -25.83
C LEU A 195 19.65 -0.54 -26.15
N GLN A 196 20.91 -0.88 -25.94
CA GLN A 196 21.42 -2.25 -26.11
C GLN A 196 20.86 -3.19 -25.05
N ARG A 197 20.78 -2.75 -23.79
CA ARG A 197 20.12 -3.49 -22.70
C ARG A 197 18.64 -3.71 -22.98
N ALA A 198 17.94 -2.70 -23.48
CA ALA A 198 16.53 -2.84 -23.87
C ALA A 198 16.35 -3.87 -25.00
N LYS A 199 17.22 -3.88 -26.03
CA LYS A 199 17.20 -4.89 -27.10
C LYS A 199 17.50 -6.29 -26.56
N ALA A 200 18.41 -6.41 -25.59
CA ALA A 200 18.75 -7.70 -24.98
C ALA A 200 17.57 -8.31 -24.19
N LEU A 201 16.59 -7.51 -23.74
CA LEU A 201 15.39 -8.02 -23.06
C LEU A 201 14.35 -8.62 -24.02
N VAL A 202 14.37 -8.29 -25.31
CA VAL A 202 13.41 -8.80 -26.30
C VAL A 202 13.37 -10.35 -26.36
N PRO A 203 14.52 -11.07 -26.38
CA PRO A 203 14.53 -12.52 -26.36
C PRO A 203 13.96 -13.15 -25.07
N ILE A 204 13.76 -12.36 -24.00
CA ILE A 204 13.07 -12.80 -22.79
C ILE A 204 11.57 -12.49 -22.90
N LEU A 205 11.22 -11.29 -23.40
CA LEU A 205 9.84 -10.84 -23.45
C LEU A 205 8.99 -11.67 -24.42
N VAL A 206 9.50 -12.00 -25.62
CA VAL A 206 8.72 -12.73 -26.62
C VAL A 206 8.29 -14.11 -26.12
N PRO A 207 9.17 -15.00 -25.61
CA PRO A 207 8.76 -16.29 -25.04
C PRO A 207 7.82 -16.14 -23.84
N LEU A 208 8.04 -15.11 -22.99
CA LEU A 208 7.20 -14.85 -21.83
C LEU A 208 5.77 -14.48 -22.25
N PHE A 209 5.61 -13.63 -23.27
CA PHE A 209 4.29 -13.29 -23.82
C PHE A 209 3.59 -14.52 -24.39
N ILE A 210 4.30 -15.33 -25.19
CA ILE A 210 3.71 -16.55 -25.76
C ILE A 210 3.24 -17.50 -24.65
N SER A 211 4.04 -17.66 -23.60
CA SER A 211 3.66 -18.50 -22.45
C SER A 211 2.47 -17.90 -21.69
N ALA A 212 2.44 -16.59 -21.47
CA ALA A 212 1.32 -15.92 -20.81
C ALA A 212 0.00 -16.08 -21.58
N PHE A 213 0.01 -15.92 -22.91
CA PHE A 213 -1.18 -16.14 -23.75
C PHE A 213 -1.62 -17.60 -23.72
N ARG A 214 -0.70 -18.55 -23.83
CA ARG A 214 -1.05 -19.99 -23.73
C ARG A 214 -1.73 -20.30 -22.39
N ARG A 215 -1.22 -19.77 -21.28
CA ARG A 215 -1.84 -19.94 -19.96
C ARG A 215 -3.22 -19.30 -19.88
N ALA A 216 -3.40 -18.13 -20.53
CA ALA A 216 -4.69 -17.47 -20.57
C ALA A 216 -5.71 -18.33 -21.31
N ASP A 217 -5.35 -18.90 -22.46
CA ASP A 217 -6.21 -19.81 -23.24
C ASP A 217 -6.53 -21.10 -22.47
N GLU A 218 -5.55 -21.71 -21.80
CA GLU A 218 -5.76 -22.90 -20.97
C GLU A 218 -6.70 -22.59 -19.79
N LEU A 219 -6.54 -21.40 -19.15
CA LEU A 219 -7.42 -20.99 -18.08
C LEU A 219 -8.83 -20.70 -18.57
N ALA A 220 -8.98 -20.00 -19.72
CA ALA A 220 -10.26 -19.70 -20.32
C ALA A 220 -11.03 -20.99 -20.65
N THR A 221 -10.36 -21.94 -21.32
CA THR A 221 -10.93 -23.27 -21.61
C THR A 221 -11.34 -24.01 -20.34
N ALA A 222 -10.50 -23.99 -19.30
CA ALA A 222 -10.83 -24.62 -18.03
C ALA A 222 -12.03 -23.95 -17.32
N MET A 223 -12.19 -22.65 -17.47
CA MET A 223 -13.36 -21.90 -16.94
C MET A 223 -14.62 -22.24 -17.70
N GLU A 224 -14.56 -22.30 -19.02
CA GLU A 224 -15.69 -22.71 -19.88
C GLU A 224 -16.14 -24.13 -19.56
N CYS A 225 -15.21 -25.08 -19.42
CA CYS A 225 -15.51 -26.46 -19.02
C CYS A 225 -16.17 -26.56 -17.63
N ARG A 226 -15.98 -25.54 -16.78
CA ARG A 226 -16.63 -25.43 -15.47
C ARG A 226 -17.91 -24.58 -15.52
N CYS A 227 -18.44 -24.32 -16.69
CA CYS A 227 -19.65 -23.54 -16.91
C CYS A 227 -19.57 -22.12 -16.34
N TYR A 228 -18.44 -21.45 -16.52
CA TYR A 228 -18.31 -20.05 -16.14
C TYR A 228 -19.03 -19.15 -17.14
N HIS A 229 -20.04 -18.41 -16.68
CA HIS A 229 -20.88 -17.52 -17.51
C HIS A 229 -20.89 -16.07 -16.99
N GLY A 230 -19.81 -15.65 -16.32
CA GLY A 230 -19.72 -14.31 -15.71
C GLY A 230 -20.03 -14.29 -14.22
N GLY A 231 -20.25 -13.08 -13.69
CA GLY A 231 -20.43 -12.86 -12.24
C GLY A 231 -21.86 -13.03 -11.74
N GLU A 232 -22.88 -13.11 -12.62
CA GLU A 232 -24.28 -13.22 -12.22
C GLU A 232 -24.61 -14.61 -11.67
N GLY A 233 -25.35 -14.67 -10.54
CA GLY A 233 -25.80 -15.92 -9.93
C GLY A 233 -24.72 -16.75 -9.21
N ARG A 234 -23.49 -16.24 -9.06
CA ARG A 234 -22.40 -16.96 -8.37
C ARG A 234 -22.40 -16.72 -6.89
N THR A 235 -22.01 -17.77 -6.14
CA THR A 235 -21.70 -17.70 -4.71
C THR A 235 -20.20 -17.69 -4.50
N ALA A 236 -19.71 -16.93 -3.51
CA ALA A 236 -18.31 -16.94 -3.14
C ALA A 236 -17.99 -18.12 -2.21
N LEU A 237 -16.87 -18.81 -2.45
CA LEU A 237 -16.40 -19.90 -1.59
C LEU A 237 -16.01 -19.36 -0.20
N HIS A 238 -15.38 -18.19 -0.14
CA HIS A 238 -15.03 -17.49 1.09
C HIS A 238 -15.87 -16.23 1.19
N VAL A 239 -16.96 -16.32 1.97
CA VAL A 239 -17.81 -15.16 2.25
C VAL A 239 -17.19 -14.37 3.40
N LEU A 240 -16.96 -13.10 3.19
CA LEU A 240 -16.47 -12.20 4.24
C LEU A 240 -17.61 -11.90 5.22
N HIS A 241 -17.38 -12.12 6.50
CA HIS A 241 -18.36 -11.85 7.57
C HIS A 241 -17.78 -10.88 8.59
N TYR A 242 -18.47 -9.78 8.83
CA TYR A 242 -18.13 -8.86 9.92
C TYR A 242 -18.28 -9.54 11.27
N LYS A 243 -17.25 -9.45 12.10
CA LYS A 243 -17.26 -9.88 13.49
C LYS A 243 -17.51 -8.68 14.40
N THR A 244 -17.87 -8.94 15.66
CA THR A 244 -18.03 -7.86 16.68
C THR A 244 -16.76 -7.03 16.84
N ALA A 245 -15.58 -7.63 16.70
CA ALA A 245 -14.29 -6.93 16.73
C ALA A 245 -14.15 -5.92 15.57
N ASP A 246 -14.69 -6.23 14.39
CA ASP A 246 -14.63 -5.35 13.23
C ASP A 246 -15.44 -4.07 13.47
N TRP A 247 -16.64 -4.20 14.02
CA TRP A 247 -17.50 -3.07 14.38
C TRP A 247 -16.89 -2.20 15.48
N LEU A 248 -16.24 -2.79 16.49
CA LEU A 248 -15.54 -2.05 17.55
C LEU A 248 -14.36 -1.24 16.97
N VAL A 249 -13.59 -1.82 16.06
CA VAL A 249 -12.48 -1.13 15.41
C VAL A 249 -12.98 0.01 14.54
N LEU A 250 -14.02 -0.21 13.72
CA LEU A 250 -14.61 0.85 12.90
C LEU A 250 -15.16 2.00 13.74
N ALA A 251 -15.92 1.66 14.81
CA ALA A 251 -16.44 2.67 15.74
C ALA A 251 -15.30 3.44 16.42
N GLY A 252 -14.22 2.76 16.82
CA GLY A 252 -13.05 3.40 17.40
C GLY A 252 -12.36 4.39 16.45
N PHE A 253 -12.11 4.00 15.20
CA PHE A 253 -11.52 4.89 14.21
C PHE A 253 -12.46 6.02 13.76
N ALA A 254 -13.78 5.77 13.70
CA ALA A 254 -14.76 6.81 13.42
C ALA A 254 -14.82 7.83 14.59
N ALA A 255 -14.81 7.36 15.84
CA ALA A 255 -14.74 8.22 17.01
C ALA A 255 -13.43 9.03 17.06
N LEU A 256 -12.30 8.40 16.69
CA LEU A 256 -11.02 9.09 16.58
C LEU A 256 -11.09 10.23 15.54
N ALA A 257 -11.57 9.95 14.34
CA ALA A 257 -11.70 10.96 13.28
C ALA A 257 -12.64 12.09 13.70
N ALA A 258 -13.83 11.76 14.24
CA ALA A 258 -14.78 12.75 14.72
C ALA A 258 -14.20 13.57 15.88
N GLY A 259 -13.51 12.94 16.83
CA GLY A 259 -12.88 13.60 17.97
C GLY A 259 -11.81 14.61 17.53
N ILE A 260 -10.95 14.23 16.56
CA ILE A 260 -9.92 15.13 16.02
C ILE A 260 -10.54 16.31 15.27
N ILE A 261 -11.59 16.09 14.47
CA ILE A 261 -12.30 17.17 13.76
C ILE A 261 -12.95 18.14 14.77
N VAL A 262 -13.52 17.63 15.85
CA VAL A 262 -14.12 18.46 16.92
C VAL A 262 -13.03 19.24 17.65
N LEU A 263 -11.93 18.61 18.06
CA LEU A 263 -10.81 19.26 18.75
C LEU A 263 -10.20 20.36 17.85
N GLY A 264 -10.04 20.11 16.55
CA GLY A 264 -9.55 21.10 15.61
C GLY A 264 -10.46 22.33 15.49
N LYS A 265 -11.80 22.17 15.62
CA LYS A 265 -12.74 23.31 15.65
C LYS A 265 -12.65 24.15 16.95
N PHE A 266 -12.25 23.52 18.05
CA PHE A 266 -12.04 24.23 19.32
C PHE A 266 -10.65 24.87 19.43
N GLY A 267 -9.78 24.73 18.42
CA GLY A 267 -8.43 25.32 18.40
C GLY A 267 -7.42 24.63 19.32
N LEU A 268 -7.72 23.42 19.75
CA LEU A 268 -6.90 22.57 20.62
C LEU A 268 -6.07 21.54 19.83
#